data_005bac16ff04ad5188b4a0344c520053
#
_entry.id   005bac16ff04ad5188b4a0344c520053
#
_cell.length_a   1.000
_cell.length_b   1.000
_cell.length_c   1.000
_cell.angle_alpha   90.00
_cell.angle_beta   90.00
_cell.angle_gamma   90.00
#
_symmetry.space_group_name_H-M   'P 1'
#
loop_
_entity.id
_entity.type
_entity.pdbx_description
1 polymer ?
#
loop_
_entity_poly.entity_id
_entity_poly.type
_entity_poly.pdbx_seq_one_letter_code
_entity_poly.pdbx_strand_id
1 'polypeptide(L)'
;MLGETFSNNIHLTMLEGSAMLDVLVIAPHPDDAELGMGGTIALMRSQGLKVGILDLTDGEPTPLGTPEIRAAETLAATAALGIDWRDNLGLPNRKLRASLAARGKLAGVIRQLRPRWLFAPYWIDAHPDHVAATKLVEAARFWAKLTKSDLPHEPWHPERIFYYWCVHLKLVRHPAFVVDITSTWDKKSQSISCYASQFPDTAQSPNVLERVEAAAVWWGSVIGRSYGEAFFTREPIALNGFSGLF
;
A
#
# COMPACT_ATOMS: atom_id res chain seq x y z
N MET A 1 -35.87 -2.81 -21.04
CA MET A 1 -34.54 -2.32 -21.41
C MET A 1 -33.77 -2.14 -20.12
N LEU A 2 -32.98 -3.14 -19.76
CA LEU A 2 -32.14 -3.16 -18.56
C LEU A 2 -30.77 -2.58 -18.97
N GLY A 3 -30.40 -1.45 -18.37
CA GLY A 3 -29.13 -0.82 -18.61
C GLY A 3 -27.98 -1.64 -18.04
N GLU A 4 -27.11 -2.13 -18.89
CA GLU A 4 -25.82 -2.71 -18.51
C GLU A 4 -24.94 -1.60 -17.94
N THR A 5 -24.69 -1.68 -16.64
CA THR A 5 -23.65 -0.88 -15.97
C THR A 5 -22.31 -1.45 -16.41
N PHE A 6 -21.61 -0.74 -17.27
CA PHE A 6 -20.22 -1.01 -17.60
C PHE A 6 -19.39 -0.83 -16.31
N SER A 7 -18.98 -1.93 -15.73
CA SER A 7 -17.93 -1.96 -14.73
C SER A 7 -16.60 -1.69 -15.44
N ASN A 8 -16.08 -0.46 -15.32
CA ASN A 8 -14.73 -0.12 -15.74
C ASN A 8 -13.73 -0.74 -14.76
N ASN A 9 -13.57 -2.04 -14.80
CA ASN A 9 -12.48 -2.72 -14.10
C ASN A 9 -11.21 -2.53 -14.91
N ILE A 10 -10.33 -1.63 -14.46
CA ILE A 10 -8.96 -1.58 -14.95
C ILE A 10 -8.24 -2.79 -14.37
N HIS A 11 -8.33 -3.93 -15.08
CA HIS A 11 -7.46 -5.07 -14.81
C HIS A 11 -6.07 -4.77 -15.39
N LEU A 12 -5.18 -4.24 -14.58
CA LEU A 12 -3.74 -4.27 -14.89
C LEU A 12 -3.19 -5.67 -14.55
N THR A 13 -3.72 -6.68 -15.25
CA THR A 13 -3.23 -8.04 -15.09
C THR A 13 -2.03 -8.24 -16.02
N MET A 14 -0.84 -8.00 -15.51
CA MET A 14 0.42 -8.36 -16.17
C MET A 14 1.02 -9.64 -15.59
N LEU A 15 0.18 -10.64 -15.27
CA LEU A 15 0.69 -11.95 -14.86
C LEU A 15 -0.17 -13.06 -15.47
N GLU A 16 0.28 -13.60 -16.60
CA GLU A 16 -0.16 -14.91 -17.09
C GLU A 16 0.43 -16.00 -16.19
N GLY A 17 -0.43 -16.82 -15.61
CA GLY A 17 -0.06 -17.89 -14.68
C GLY A 17 -0.30 -17.50 -13.21
N SER A 18 -0.37 -18.47 -12.29
CA SER A 18 -0.57 -18.27 -10.85
C SER A 18 0.63 -17.53 -10.24
N ALA A 19 0.64 -16.20 -10.38
CA ALA A 19 1.75 -15.38 -9.96
C ALA A 19 1.72 -15.21 -8.45
N MET A 20 2.63 -15.87 -7.77
CA MET A 20 2.91 -15.61 -6.36
C MET A 20 3.67 -14.29 -6.24
N LEU A 21 3.22 -13.44 -5.32
CA LEU A 21 3.92 -12.23 -4.92
C LEU A 21 4.81 -12.51 -3.71
N ASP A 22 5.95 -11.82 -3.62
CA ASP A 22 6.72 -11.77 -2.38
C ASP A 22 6.03 -10.81 -1.40
N VAL A 23 5.51 -9.69 -1.91
CA VAL A 23 4.96 -8.59 -1.13
C VAL A 23 3.63 -8.14 -1.71
N LEU A 24 2.62 -7.99 -0.85
CA LEU A 24 1.37 -7.32 -1.17
C LEU A 24 1.18 -6.12 -0.24
N VAL A 25 1.17 -4.93 -0.83
CA VAL A 25 0.87 -3.68 -0.13
C VAL A 25 -0.62 -3.41 -0.23
N ILE A 26 -1.28 -3.20 0.89
CA ILE A 26 -2.70 -2.85 0.94
C ILE A 26 -2.82 -1.37 1.27
N ALA A 27 -3.37 -0.60 0.34
CA ALA A 27 -3.60 0.82 0.46
C ALA A 27 -5.10 1.13 0.65
N PRO A 28 -5.49 1.99 1.57
CA PRO A 28 -6.86 2.46 1.69
C PRO A 28 -7.35 3.13 0.41
N HIS A 29 -6.52 3.99 -0.17
CA HIS A 29 -6.78 4.75 -1.39
C HIS A 29 -5.60 4.67 -2.34
N PRO A 30 -5.82 4.88 -3.66
CA PRO A 30 -4.72 5.07 -4.61
C PRO A 30 -3.96 6.35 -4.26
N ASP A 31 -2.71 6.27 -3.91
CA ASP A 31 -1.69 7.23 -3.46
C ASP A 31 -1.06 6.89 -2.10
N ASP A 32 -1.78 6.24 -1.18
CA ASP A 32 -1.31 5.96 0.18
C ASP A 32 -0.03 5.09 0.21
N ALA A 33 0.08 4.11 -0.68
CA ALA A 33 1.26 3.25 -0.79
C ALA A 33 2.47 4.06 -1.27
N GLU A 34 2.28 4.93 -2.25
CA GLU A 34 3.31 5.81 -2.80
C GLU A 34 3.80 6.81 -1.74
N LEU A 35 2.85 7.44 -1.03
CA LEU A 35 3.15 8.39 0.05
C LEU A 35 3.89 7.70 1.21
N GLY A 36 3.41 6.54 1.63
CA GLY A 36 3.89 5.86 2.84
C GLY A 36 5.15 5.04 2.64
N MET A 37 5.33 4.39 1.46
CA MET A 37 6.40 3.42 1.25
C MET A 37 6.86 3.29 -0.22
N GLY A 38 6.63 4.28 -1.07
CA GLY A 38 6.99 4.24 -2.48
C GLY A 38 8.47 3.98 -2.74
N GLY A 39 9.36 4.55 -1.91
CA GLY A 39 10.80 4.31 -2.00
C GLY A 39 11.17 2.85 -1.67
N THR A 40 10.57 2.28 -0.63
CA THR A 40 10.75 0.88 -0.24
C THR A 40 10.19 -0.07 -1.32
N ILE A 41 9.04 0.24 -1.92
CA ILE A 41 8.49 -0.52 -3.05
C ILE A 41 9.50 -0.54 -4.19
N ALA A 42 10.01 0.61 -4.61
CA ALA A 42 11.01 0.70 -5.68
C ALA A 42 12.31 -0.04 -5.34
N LEU A 43 12.74 0.00 -4.07
CA LEU A 43 13.91 -0.75 -3.59
C LEU A 43 13.68 -2.26 -3.67
N MET A 44 12.55 -2.76 -3.19
CA MET A 44 12.18 -4.18 -3.27
C MET A 44 12.17 -4.66 -4.73
N ARG A 45 11.60 -3.85 -5.65
CA ARG A 45 11.62 -4.13 -7.09
C ARG A 45 13.03 -4.22 -7.66
N SER A 46 13.91 -3.29 -7.27
CA SER A 46 15.33 -3.31 -7.70
C SER A 46 16.10 -4.54 -7.19
N GLN A 47 15.64 -5.12 -6.09
CA GLN A 47 16.19 -6.37 -5.51
C GLN A 47 15.56 -7.64 -6.09
N GLY A 48 14.64 -7.51 -7.07
CA GLY A 48 14.01 -8.64 -7.75
C GLY A 48 12.81 -9.25 -7.03
N LEU A 49 12.33 -8.63 -5.93
CA LEU A 49 11.10 -9.06 -5.27
C LEU A 49 9.88 -8.74 -6.14
N LYS A 50 8.90 -9.63 -6.17
CA LYS A 50 7.61 -9.41 -6.83
C LYS A 50 6.68 -8.66 -5.90
N VAL A 51 6.35 -7.43 -6.27
CA VAL A 51 5.53 -6.52 -5.44
C VAL A 51 4.21 -6.20 -6.12
N GLY A 52 3.11 -6.34 -5.39
CA GLY A 52 1.79 -5.87 -5.80
C GLY A 52 1.23 -4.82 -4.85
N ILE A 53 0.34 -3.97 -5.36
CA ILE A 53 -0.48 -3.05 -4.57
C ILE A 53 -1.95 -3.43 -4.76
N LEU A 54 -2.70 -3.48 -3.66
CA LEU A 54 -4.15 -3.59 -3.66
C LEU A 54 -4.74 -2.35 -3.02
N ASP A 55 -5.35 -1.50 -3.84
CA ASP A 55 -6.15 -0.38 -3.35
C ASP A 55 -7.50 -0.92 -2.84
N LEU A 56 -7.92 -0.51 -1.65
CA LEU A 56 -9.18 -0.99 -1.07
C LEU A 56 -10.39 -0.26 -1.64
N THR A 57 -10.22 1.01 -2.02
CA THR A 57 -11.24 1.88 -2.60
C THR A 57 -10.68 2.60 -3.83
N ASP A 58 -11.53 3.25 -4.59
CA ASP A 58 -11.12 4.13 -5.70
C ASP A 58 -10.63 5.52 -5.24
N GLY A 59 -10.76 5.84 -3.95
CA GLY A 59 -10.39 7.13 -3.39
C GLY A 59 -11.35 8.27 -3.71
N GLU A 60 -12.36 8.06 -4.55
CA GLU A 60 -13.30 9.09 -4.98
C GLU A 60 -14.63 9.09 -4.19
N PRO A 61 -15.34 10.21 -4.12
CA PRO A 61 -15.10 11.50 -4.78
C PRO A 61 -14.06 12.38 -4.06
N THR A 62 -13.25 13.11 -4.82
CA THR A 62 -12.34 14.15 -4.33
C THR A 62 -12.62 15.50 -5.03
N PRO A 63 -12.14 16.65 -4.50
CA PRO A 63 -12.49 17.96 -5.05
C PRO A 63 -12.13 18.17 -6.52
N LEU A 64 -11.02 17.58 -6.99
CA LEU A 64 -10.48 17.77 -8.35
C LEU A 64 -10.38 16.47 -9.14
N GLY A 65 -10.68 15.32 -8.52
CA GLY A 65 -10.61 14.00 -9.13
C GLY A 65 -11.95 13.54 -9.71
N THR A 66 -11.84 12.58 -10.60
CA THR A 66 -12.93 11.68 -11.02
C THR A 66 -12.40 10.25 -11.02
N PRO A 67 -13.26 9.22 -11.01
CA PRO A 67 -12.79 7.83 -11.10
C PRO A 67 -11.85 7.59 -12.28
N GLU A 68 -12.10 8.22 -13.45
CA GLU A 68 -11.29 8.06 -14.66
C GLU A 68 -9.93 8.74 -14.52
N ILE A 69 -9.88 9.96 -13.95
CA ILE A 69 -8.63 10.68 -13.68
C ILE A 69 -7.81 9.89 -12.68
N ARG A 70 -8.41 9.48 -11.56
CA ARG A 70 -7.72 8.71 -10.52
C ARG A 70 -7.15 7.39 -11.06
N ALA A 71 -7.89 6.72 -11.92
CA ALA A 71 -7.46 5.50 -12.56
C ALA A 71 -6.23 5.73 -13.46
N ALA A 72 -6.24 6.80 -14.27
CA ALA A 72 -5.09 7.16 -15.11
C ALA A 72 -3.86 7.53 -14.28
N GLU A 73 -4.02 8.29 -13.20
CA GLU A 73 -2.96 8.65 -12.26
C GLU A 73 -2.38 7.40 -11.57
N THR A 74 -3.25 6.49 -11.13
CA THR A 74 -2.86 5.20 -10.54
C THR A 74 -2.04 4.36 -11.50
N LEU A 75 -2.43 4.32 -12.78
CA LEU A 75 -1.68 3.62 -13.83
C LEU A 75 -0.29 4.21 -14.02
N ALA A 76 -0.19 5.53 -14.08
CA ALA A 76 1.09 6.23 -14.22
C ALA A 76 2.01 5.98 -13.01
N ALA A 77 1.48 6.05 -11.78
CA ALA A 77 2.21 5.75 -10.55
C ALA A 77 2.69 4.30 -10.49
N THR A 78 1.84 3.36 -10.95
CA THR A 78 2.19 1.93 -11.08
C THR A 78 3.41 1.73 -11.97
N ALA A 79 3.42 2.40 -13.13
CA ALA A 79 4.53 2.34 -14.07
C ALA A 79 5.81 2.99 -13.50
N ALA A 80 5.69 4.12 -12.80
CA ALA A 80 6.82 4.81 -12.17
C ALA A 80 7.52 3.93 -11.12
N LEU A 81 6.76 3.20 -10.30
CA LEU A 81 7.30 2.26 -9.31
C LEU A 81 7.74 0.93 -9.91
N GLY A 82 7.28 0.57 -11.11
CA GLY A 82 7.60 -0.68 -11.79
C GLY A 82 7.10 -1.92 -11.04
N ILE A 83 5.93 -1.84 -10.42
CA ILE A 83 5.32 -2.96 -9.68
C ILE A 83 4.74 -4.02 -10.61
N ASP A 84 4.62 -5.26 -10.12
CA ASP A 84 4.21 -6.41 -10.93
C ASP A 84 2.71 -6.56 -11.06
N TRP A 85 1.96 -6.08 -10.07
CA TRP A 85 0.53 -6.26 -10.00
C TRP A 85 -0.13 -5.11 -9.23
N ARG A 86 -1.24 -4.62 -9.75
CA ARG A 86 -2.13 -3.69 -9.03
C ARG A 86 -3.58 -3.97 -9.37
N ASP A 87 -4.44 -3.87 -8.35
CA ASP A 87 -5.88 -4.01 -8.51
C ASP A 87 -6.60 -3.19 -7.44
N ASN A 88 -7.93 -3.09 -7.57
CA ASN A 88 -8.80 -2.40 -6.63
C ASN A 88 -9.86 -3.35 -6.07
N LEU A 89 -10.03 -3.39 -4.75
CA LEU A 89 -10.98 -4.28 -4.09
C LEU A 89 -12.45 -3.84 -4.25
N GLY A 90 -12.68 -2.61 -4.71
CA GLY A 90 -14.00 -2.03 -4.96
C GLY A 90 -14.83 -1.84 -3.68
N LEU A 91 -14.18 -1.50 -2.57
CA LEU A 91 -14.89 -1.13 -1.35
C LEU A 91 -15.27 0.36 -1.37
N PRO A 92 -16.36 0.75 -0.70
CA PRO A 92 -16.82 2.13 -0.75
C PRO A 92 -15.87 3.07 0.01
N ASN A 93 -15.38 4.09 -0.68
CA ASN A 93 -14.56 5.17 -0.12
C ASN A 93 -15.32 5.92 0.99
N ARG A 94 -14.61 6.40 2.03
CA ARG A 94 -15.12 7.09 3.22
C ARG A 94 -16.09 6.25 4.07
N LYS A 95 -16.28 4.99 3.73
CA LYS A 95 -17.17 4.06 4.42
C LYS A 95 -16.51 2.69 4.64
N LEU A 96 -15.19 2.66 4.55
CA LEU A 96 -14.42 1.43 4.69
C LEU A 96 -14.67 0.82 6.08
N ARG A 97 -14.94 -0.48 6.10
CA ARG A 97 -15.19 -1.26 7.31
C ARG A 97 -14.62 -2.66 7.17
N ALA A 98 -14.09 -3.20 8.26
CA ALA A 98 -13.66 -4.60 8.33
C ALA A 98 -14.88 -5.55 8.46
N SER A 99 -15.86 -5.43 7.54
CA SER A 99 -17.05 -6.29 7.49
C SER A 99 -16.70 -7.71 7.09
N LEU A 100 -17.60 -8.67 7.36
CA LEU A 100 -17.40 -10.06 6.96
C LEU A 100 -17.21 -10.21 5.44
N ALA A 101 -18.00 -9.47 4.65
CA ALA A 101 -17.87 -9.47 3.19
C ALA A 101 -16.51 -8.92 2.73
N ALA A 102 -16.06 -7.78 3.27
CA ALA A 102 -14.75 -7.22 2.96
C ALA A 102 -13.59 -8.15 3.35
N ARG A 103 -13.68 -8.80 4.52
CA ARG A 103 -12.69 -9.82 4.95
C ARG A 103 -12.62 -10.99 3.97
N GLY A 104 -13.77 -11.51 3.55
CA GLY A 104 -13.82 -12.61 2.58
C GLY A 104 -13.16 -12.22 1.26
N LYS A 105 -13.49 -11.05 0.72
CA LYS A 105 -12.87 -10.52 -0.50
C LYS A 105 -11.34 -10.43 -0.36
N LEU A 106 -10.84 -9.74 0.68
CA LEU A 106 -9.40 -9.57 0.88
C LEU A 106 -8.70 -10.90 1.17
N ALA A 107 -9.29 -11.79 1.96
CA ALA A 107 -8.75 -13.12 2.20
C ALA A 107 -8.65 -13.95 0.92
N GLY A 108 -9.61 -13.82 0.01
CA GLY A 108 -9.58 -14.43 -1.33
C GLY A 108 -8.39 -13.93 -2.15
N VAL A 109 -8.15 -12.61 -2.19
CA VAL A 109 -6.99 -12.03 -2.87
C VAL A 109 -5.66 -12.51 -2.26
N ILE A 110 -5.58 -12.55 -0.92
CA ILE A 110 -4.37 -13.07 -0.22
C ILE A 110 -4.11 -14.54 -0.61
N ARG A 111 -5.13 -15.37 -0.71
CA ARG A 111 -4.99 -16.77 -1.15
C ARG A 111 -4.59 -16.89 -2.60
N GLN A 112 -5.16 -16.05 -3.47
CA GLN A 112 -4.85 -16.03 -4.90
C GLN A 112 -3.39 -15.66 -5.16
N LEU A 113 -2.93 -14.57 -4.55
CA LEU A 113 -1.60 -14.00 -4.80
C LEU A 113 -0.50 -14.60 -3.91
N ARG A 114 -0.86 -15.26 -2.82
CA ARG A 114 0.03 -15.98 -1.90
C ARG A 114 1.24 -15.15 -1.43
N PRO A 115 1.07 -13.87 -1.04
CA PRO A 115 2.19 -13.03 -0.65
C PRO A 115 2.87 -13.57 0.61
N ARG A 116 4.19 -13.46 0.64
CA ARG A 116 4.97 -13.79 1.83
C ARG A 116 4.75 -12.75 2.91
N TRP A 117 4.78 -11.47 2.53
CA TRP A 117 4.59 -10.34 3.44
C TRP A 117 3.43 -9.44 3.01
N LEU A 118 2.72 -8.92 4.01
CA LEU A 118 1.71 -7.89 3.83
C LEU A 118 2.24 -6.56 4.37
N PHE A 119 1.90 -5.47 3.70
CA PHE A 119 2.06 -4.12 4.23
C PHE A 119 0.70 -3.46 4.33
N ALA A 120 0.47 -2.75 5.43
CA ALA A 120 -0.77 -2.05 5.73
C ALA A 120 -0.46 -0.66 6.31
N PRO A 121 -1.40 0.31 6.29
CA PRO A 121 -1.17 1.59 6.95
C PRO A 121 -1.00 1.40 8.46
N TYR A 122 -0.35 2.38 9.11
CA TYR A 122 -0.21 2.41 10.56
C TYR A 122 -1.59 2.47 11.24
N TRP A 123 -1.75 1.77 12.34
CA TRP A 123 -3.05 1.53 13.01
C TRP A 123 -3.64 2.71 13.79
N ILE A 124 -2.96 3.86 13.85
CA ILE A 124 -3.45 5.10 14.46
C ILE A 124 -3.37 6.19 13.41
N ASP A 125 -4.53 6.72 13.03
CA ASP A 125 -4.65 7.81 12.08
C ASP A 125 -5.90 8.64 12.37
N ALA A 126 -5.93 9.88 11.85
CA ALA A 126 -7.14 10.70 11.80
C ALA A 126 -8.11 10.22 10.72
N HIS A 127 -7.60 9.59 9.65
CA HIS A 127 -8.45 9.09 8.56
C HIS A 127 -9.12 7.77 8.97
N PRO A 128 -10.47 7.72 9.08
CA PRO A 128 -11.18 6.50 9.52
C PRO A 128 -10.92 5.29 8.62
N ASP A 129 -10.78 5.50 7.30
CA ASP A 129 -10.54 4.42 6.34
C ASP A 129 -9.16 3.79 6.53
N HIS A 130 -8.12 4.55 6.93
CA HIS A 130 -6.80 3.99 7.25
C HIS A 130 -6.87 3.04 8.45
N VAL A 131 -7.54 3.48 9.52
CA VAL A 131 -7.75 2.64 10.71
C VAL A 131 -8.58 1.40 10.38
N ALA A 132 -9.60 1.54 9.53
CA ALA A 132 -10.44 0.42 9.09
C ALA A 132 -9.65 -0.56 8.20
N ALA A 133 -8.79 -0.05 7.30
CA ALA A 133 -7.92 -0.86 6.45
C ALA A 133 -6.99 -1.75 7.27
N THR A 134 -6.32 -1.21 8.29
CA THR A 134 -5.46 -1.99 9.18
C THR A 134 -6.23 -3.14 9.83
N LYS A 135 -7.40 -2.85 10.40
CA LYS A 135 -8.26 -3.89 11.01
C LYS A 135 -8.70 -4.94 10.00
N LEU A 136 -9.00 -4.51 8.77
CA LEU A 136 -9.41 -5.40 7.70
C LEU A 136 -8.27 -6.35 7.30
N VAL A 137 -7.05 -5.84 7.13
CA VAL A 137 -5.86 -6.62 6.77
C VAL A 137 -5.54 -7.67 7.84
N GLU A 138 -5.52 -7.28 9.11
CA GLU A 138 -5.27 -8.18 10.24
C GLU A 138 -6.32 -9.32 10.28
N ALA A 139 -7.59 -8.99 10.11
CA ALA A 139 -8.66 -9.96 10.11
C ALA A 139 -8.64 -10.87 8.86
N ALA A 140 -8.32 -10.32 7.68
CA ALA A 140 -8.25 -11.08 6.44
C ALA A 140 -7.04 -12.04 6.42
N ARG A 141 -5.87 -11.64 6.96
CA ARG A 141 -4.71 -12.54 7.16
C ARG A 141 -5.10 -13.78 7.96
N PHE A 142 -5.86 -13.58 9.06
CA PHE A 142 -6.34 -14.70 9.85
C PHE A 142 -7.30 -15.59 9.07
N TRP A 143 -8.23 -15.02 8.32
CA TRP A 143 -9.19 -15.79 7.54
C TRP A 143 -8.55 -16.56 6.39
N ALA A 144 -7.57 -15.97 5.74
CA ALA A 144 -6.88 -16.59 4.61
C ALA A 144 -6.22 -17.95 4.95
N LYS A 145 -5.87 -18.21 6.21
CA LYS A 145 -5.30 -19.49 6.65
C LYS A 145 -6.32 -20.58 6.96
N LEU A 146 -7.62 -20.26 7.06
CA LEU A 146 -8.66 -21.21 7.50
C LEU A 146 -8.85 -22.32 6.47
N THR A 147 -8.65 -23.58 6.86
CA THR A 147 -8.76 -24.73 5.98
C THR A 147 -10.19 -25.18 5.72
N LYS A 148 -11.13 -24.91 6.67
CA LYS A 148 -12.54 -25.22 6.56
C LYS A 148 -13.33 -23.92 6.40
N SER A 149 -13.41 -23.42 5.18
CA SER A 149 -14.11 -22.18 4.84
C SER A 149 -14.52 -22.20 3.37
N ASP A 150 -15.56 -21.44 3.02
CA ASP A 150 -16.05 -21.26 1.64
C ASP A 150 -15.25 -20.21 0.86
N LEU A 151 -14.06 -19.82 1.34
CA LEU A 151 -13.22 -18.86 0.67
C LEU A 151 -12.56 -19.49 -0.58
N PRO A 152 -12.44 -18.73 -1.68
CA PRO A 152 -11.77 -19.20 -2.89
C PRO A 152 -10.28 -19.48 -2.64
N HIS A 153 -9.70 -20.30 -3.51
CA HIS A 153 -8.28 -20.69 -3.51
C HIS A 153 -7.83 -21.44 -2.24
N GLU A 154 -6.68 -22.09 -2.34
CA GLU A 154 -6.08 -22.82 -1.23
C GLU A 154 -5.67 -21.91 -0.06
N PRO A 155 -5.78 -22.38 1.19
CA PRO A 155 -5.39 -21.63 2.35
C PRO A 155 -3.96 -21.09 2.25
N TRP A 156 -3.77 -19.85 2.68
CA TRP A 156 -2.47 -19.21 2.72
C TRP A 156 -2.34 -18.32 3.96
N HIS A 157 -1.16 -18.32 4.57
CA HIS A 157 -0.89 -17.48 5.73
C HIS A 157 0.37 -16.64 5.51
N PRO A 158 0.25 -15.36 5.15
CA PRO A 158 1.40 -14.46 5.10
C PRO A 158 2.19 -14.46 6.40
N GLU A 159 3.52 -14.55 6.29
CA GLU A 159 4.41 -14.66 7.45
C GLU A 159 4.31 -13.45 8.37
N ARG A 160 4.19 -12.24 7.80
CA ARG A 160 4.25 -10.97 8.52
C ARG A 160 3.28 -9.94 7.97
N ILE A 161 2.87 -9.01 8.86
CA ILE A 161 2.31 -7.71 8.49
C ILE A 161 3.29 -6.66 9.00
N PHE A 162 3.76 -5.81 8.09
CA PHE A 162 4.46 -4.57 8.39
C PHE A 162 3.51 -3.40 8.19
N TYR A 163 3.73 -2.32 8.93
CA TYR A 163 2.86 -1.15 8.85
C TYR A 163 3.69 0.05 8.42
N TYR A 164 3.30 0.66 7.30
CA TYR A 164 3.96 1.83 6.76
C TYR A 164 3.37 3.13 7.33
N TRP A 165 4.19 4.17 7.34
CA TRP A 165 3.82 5.46 7.88
C TRP A 165 3.14 6.32 6.83
N CYS A 166 1.83 6.29 6.77
CA CYS A 166 1.01 7.18 5.96
C CYS A 166 -0.11 7.69 6.86
N VAL A 167 0.15 8.79 7.54
CA VAL A 167 -0.75 9.27 8.60
C VAL A 167 -1.06 10.76 8.44
N HIS A 168 -2.31 11.11 8.66
CA HIS A 168 -2.77 12.50 8.70
C HIS A 168 -2.51 13.16 10.07
N LEU A 169 -2.31 12.36 11.12
CA LEU A 169 -1.97 12.85 12.44
C LEU A 169 -0.48 13.21 12.53
N LYS A 170 -0.18 14.32 13.22
CA LYS A 170 1.20 14.72 13.54
C LYS A 170 1.70 13.96 14.76
N LEU A 171 1.98 12.67 14.58
CA LEU A 171 2.44 11.78 15.64
C LEU A 171 3.95 11.64 15.63
N VAL A 172 4.54 11.54 16.82
CA VAL A 172 5.91 11.08 17.01
C VAL A 172 5.87 9.67 17.59
N ARG A 173 6.44 8.71 16.88
CA ARG A 173 6.47 7.30 17.28
C ARG A 173 7.85 6.71 16.99
N HIS A 174 8.25 5.72 17.78
CA HIS A 174 9.46 4.96 17.51
C HIS A 174 9.15 3.84 16.51
N PRO A 175 9.73 3.86 15.31
CA PRO A 175 9.56 2.77 14.34
C PRO A 175 10.27 1.50 14.81
N ALA A 176 9.82 0.36 14.30
CA ALA A 176 10.52 -0.91 14.49
C ALA A 176 11.83 -0.95 13.68
N PHE A 177 11.82 -0.35 12.49
CA PHE A 177 12.97 -0.16 11.63
C PHE A 177 12.71 0.97 10.62
N VAL A 178 13.79 1.45 10.03
CA VAL A 178 13.75 2.45 8.94
C VAL A 178 14.49 1.85 7.75
N VAL A 179 13.90 1.94 6.56
CA VAL A 179 14.52 1.50 5.31
C VAL A 179 15.23 2.68 4.67
N ASP A 180 16.49 2.51 4.29
CA ASP A 180 17.23 3.46 3.47
C ASP A 180 16.66 3.46 2.04
N ILE A 181 16.06 4.57 1.63
CA ILE A 181 15.49 4.78 0.30
C ILE A 181 16.27 5.82 -0.52
N THR A 182 17.49 6.14 -0.11
CA THR A 182 18.31 7.19 -0.78
C THR A 182 18.43 6.92 -2.29
N SER A 183 18.64 5.68 -2.68
CA SER A 183 18.77 5.29 -4.10
C SER A 183 17.46 5.24 -4.88
N THR A 184 16.32 5.32 -4.20
CA THR A 184 14.98 5.17 -4.81
C THR A 184 14.05 6.33 -4.52
N TRP A 185 14.57 7.40 -3.91
CA TRP A 185 13.81 8.61 -3.63
C TRP A 185 13.18 9.22 -4.89
N ASP A 186 13.92 9.28 -5.99
CA ASP A 186 13.42 9.86 -7.25
C ASP A 186 12.20 9.09 -7.78
N LYS A 187 12.18 7.76 -7.67
CA LYS A 187 11.03 6.93 -8.06
C LYS A 187 9.82 7.19 -7.17
N LYS A 188 10.04 7.32 -5.86
CA LYS A 188 8.98 7.71 -4.92
C LYS A 188 8.40 9.07 -5.28
N SER A 189 9.25 10.08 -5.42
CA SER A 189 8.83 11.44 -5.78
C SER A 189 8.05 11.46 -7.10
N GLN A 190 8.54 10.76 -8.13
CA GLN A 190 7.88 10.63 -9.41
C GLN A 190 6.50 9.96 -9.28
N SER A 191 6.38 8.89 -8.49
CA SER A 191 5.12 8.19 -8.31
C SER A 191 4.05 9.04 -7.61
N ILE A 192 4.45 9.82 -6.61
CA ILE A 192 3.56 10.78 -5.92
C ILE A 192 3.10 11.87 -6.89
N SER A 193 4.02 12.40 -7.71
CA SER A 193 3.71 13.45 -8.69
C SER A 193 2.73 13.02 -9.78
N CYS A 194 2.49 11.72 -9.96
CA CYS A 194 1.46 11.22 -10.87
C CYS A 194 0.03 11.59 -10.44
N TYR A 195 -0.19 11.84 -9.14
CA TYR A 195 -1.52 12.15 -8.59
C TYR A 195 -1.80 13.66 -8.56
N ALA A 196 -1.74 14.31 -9.71
CA ALA A 196 -1.90 15.76 -9.83
C ALA A 196 -3.28 16.26 -9.38
N SER A 197 -4.35 15.45 -9.54
CA SER A 197 -5.68 15.79 -9.04
C SER A 197 -5.78 15.79 -7.51
N GLN A 198 -4.89 15.06 -6.84
CA GLN A 198 -4.87 14.95 -5.37
C GLN A 198 -3.92 15.96 -4.75
N PHE A 199 -2.83 16.22 -5.42
CA PHE A 199 -1.75 17.08 -4.95
C PHE A 199 -1.50 18.20 -5.97
N PRO A 200 -2.50 19.07 -6.21
CA PRO A 200 -2.33 20.16 -7.16
C PRO A 200 -1.21 21.09 -6.71
N ASP A 201 -0.47 21.61 -7.68
CA ASP A 201 0.53 22.63 -7.42
C ASP A 201 -0.19 23.94 -7.01
N THR A 202 -0.33 24.12 -5.72
CA THR A 202 -0.99 25.29 -5.13
C THR A 202 0.08 26.18 -4.50
N ALA A 203 -0.24 27.47 -4.36
CA ALA A 203 0.61 28.43 -3.65
C ALA A 203 0.81 28.13 -2.14
N GLN A 204 0.27 27.02 -1.65
CA GLN A 204 0.46 26.58 -0.27
C GLN A 204 1.81 25.85 -0.13
N SER A 205 2.71 26.45 0.63
CA SER A 205 3.98 25.81 1.03
C SER A 205 3.91 25.47 2.53
N PRO A 206 4.42 24.30 2.95
CA PRO A 206 4.90 23.21 2.11
C PRO A 206 3.72 22.42 1.48
N ASN A 207 3.87 22.06 0.20
CA ASN A 207 2.96 21.16 -0.50
C ASN A 207 3.13 19.71 0.00
N VAL A 208 2.34 18.77 -0.53
CA VAL A 208 2.37 17.36 -0.06
C VAL A 208 3.74 16.72 -0.30
N LEU A 209 4.35 16.93 -1.48
CA LEU A 209 5.65 16.36 -1.81
C LEU A 209 6.76 16.89 -0.90
N GLU A 210 6.79 18.19 -0.64
CA GLU A 210 7.75 18.83 0.30
C GLU A 210 7.62 18.25 1.72
N ARG A 211 6.38 17.96 2.18
CA ARG A 211 6.16 17.33 3.50
C ARG A 211 6.63 15.89 3.54
N VAL A 212 6.40 15.14 2.47
CA VAL A 212 6.85 13.75 2.35
C VAL A 212 8.38 13.71 2.29
N GLU A 213 8.99 14.64 1.56
CA GLU A 213 10.46 14.77 1.50
C GLU A 213 11.05 15.12 2.88
N ALA A 214 10.48 16.09 3.57
CA ALA A 214 10.93 16.45 4.92
C ALA A 214 10.85 15.27 5.90
N ALA A 215 9.78 14.46 5.81
CA ALA A 215 9.66 13.24 6.60
C ALA A 215 10.71 12.18 6.21
N ALA A 216 10.96 11.99 4.92
CA ALA A 216 11.97 11.05 4.43
C ALA A 216 13.39 11.48 4.83
N VAL A 217 13.72 12.77 4.78
CA VAL A 217 15.00 13.35 5.27
C VAL A 217 15.13 13.11 6.78
N TRP A 218 14.08 13.36 7.54
CA TRP A 218 14.08 13.10 8.99
C TRP A 218 14.41 11.64 9.30
N TRP A 219 13.69 10.70 8.70
CA TRP A 219 13.93 9.26 8.93
C TRP A 219 15.29 8.81 8.41
N GLY A 220 15.74 9.36 7.29
CA GLY A 220 17.09 9.13 6.77
C GLY A 220 18.16 9.58 7.76
N SER A 221 18.01 10.77 8.33
CA SER A 221 18.98 11.34 9.30
C SER A 221 19.15 10.47 10.55
N VAL A 222 18.05 9.83 11.01
CA VAL A 222 18.07 8.92 12.18
C VAL A 222 18.96 7.69 11.95
N ILE A 223 19.08 7.24 10.71
CA ILE A 223 19.89 6.08 10.31
C ILE A 223 21.18 6.47 9.57
N GLY A 224 21.54 7.78 9.56
CA GLY A 224 22.75 8.27 8.86
C GLY A 224 22.67 8.14 7.34
N ARG A 225 21.50 8.33 6.75
CA ARG A 225 21.22 8.31 5.30
C ARG A 225 20.51 9.58 4.86
N SER A 226 20.45 9.82 3.53
CA SER A 226 19.76 11.00 3.00
C SER A 226 18.23 10.88 3.12
N TYR A 227 17.68 9.72 2.81
CA TYR A 227 16.23 9.48 2.85
C TYR A 227 15.92 8.15 3.50
N GLY A 228 14.84 8.10 4.30
CA GLY A 228 14.37 6.89 4.97
C GLY A 228 12.85 6.78 4.99
N GLU A 229 12.35 5.57 5.10
CA GLU A 229 10.94 5.26 5.35
C GLU A 229 10.78 4.43 6.62
N ALA A 230 9.87 4.85 7.50
CA ALA A 230 9.66 4.24 8.81
C ALA A 230 8.60 3.14 8.77
N PHE A 231 8.91 2.01 9.40
CA PHE A 231 8.01 0.87 9.51
C PHE A 231 7.79 0.43 10.94
N PHE A 232 6.62 -0.15 11.16
CA PHE A 232 6.17 -0.62 12.46
C PHE A 232 5.74 -2.08 12.39
N THR A 233 5.79 -2.77 13.52
CA THR A 233 5.32 -4.15 13.65
C THR A 233 4.54 -4.33 14.94
N ARG A 234 3.57 -5.25 14.94
CA ARG A 234 2.93 -5.74 16.17
C ARG A 234 3.55 -7.04 16.68
N GLU A 235 4.22 -7.77 15.78
CA GLU A 235 4.86 -9.04 16.06
C GLU A 235 6.37 -8.88 16.04
N PRO A 236 7.13 -9.52 16.93
CA PRO A 236 8.59 -9.51 16.88
C PRO A 236 9.13 -9.99 15.53
N ILE A 237 10.21 -9.40 15.06
CA ILE A 237 10.90 -9.83 13.85
C ILE A 237 11.93 -10.90 14.24
N ALA A 238 11.79 -12.12 13.69
CA ALA A 238 12.82 -13.15 13.82
C ALA A 238 13.95 -12.88 12.84
N LEU A 239 15.18 -12.85 13.34
CA LEU A 239 16.39 -12.72 12.53
C LEU A 239 17.11 -14.08 12.46
N ASN A 240 17.50 -14.51 11.28
CA ASN A 240 18.31 -15.72 11.05
C ASN A 240 19.81 -15.43 11.21
N GLY A 241 20.18 -14.40 11.96
CA GLY A 241 21.55 -13.93 12.17
C GLY A 241 21.64 -12.42 12.10
N PHE A 242 22.83 -11.87 12.13
CA PHE A 242 23.06 -10.43 12.16
C PHE A 242 23.55 -9.87 10.81
N SER A 243 23.74 -10.70 9.79
CA SER A 243 24.27 -10.25 8.49
C SER A 243 23.42 -9.22 7.75
N GLY A 244 22.14 -9.11 8.09
CA GLY A 244 21.24 -8.10 7.54
C GLY A 244 21.20 -6.77 8.33
N LEU A 245 22.02 -6.65 9.38
CA LEU A 245 22.08 -5.43 10.21
C LEU A 245 23.35 -4.59 9.96
N PHE A 246 24.21 -5.02 9.04
CA PHE A 246 25.48 -4.34 8.71
C PHE A 246 25.56 -4.06 7.21
#